data_790c0db3926e1f8a9b65b20e2a958cfc
#
_entry.id   790c0db3926e1f8a9b65b20e2a958cfc
#
_cell.length_a   1.000
_cell.length_b   1.000
_cell.length_c   1.000
_cell.angle_alpha   90.00
_cell.angle_beta   90.00
_cell.angle_gamma   90.00
#
_symmetry.space_group_name_H-M   'P 1'
#
loop_
_entity.id
_entity.type
_entity.pdbx_description
1 polymer ?
#
loop_
_entity_poly.entity_id
_entity_poly.type
_entity_poly.pdbx_seq_one_letter_code
_entity_poly.pdbx_strand_id
1 'polypeptide(L)'
;VILLSKNNSFIKGAAILSIAGIIVKILGAIYRIPLANIIKDEGMGYYQTAYPFYVLLLTISTSGFPVAIAKLVSEKRALGDHRSAYRVFKVALTGLTIGGLLSSLFVLFMAEDIVRSIDNINAYYSLVALVPALFFVPIMAAFRGFFQGRKNMVPTALSQIGEQFLRVVVGLSLTYYLLDRGIPVAAGGASFGGSAGAILGTVIIFIIFLLHKESIEREVRQTRIQTDYSVGEIIKDLLTIAVPITIGAAIIPTMDTIDAGLVIRRLQSIGYSKETANELYGQLKGFAQTLINLPQVFSVAIGMSLVPAIADANARRNKREIRQIIGSGIRMTLLIGLPCVFGLFVLAKPIINLLYFKNTIETINSSGEILAYLSFGVIFLTLVQALTAMLQGLGKPLIPVINLFIGALLKIILTYILTAIPGINIKGAAISTVVAYATAAILDLILLSKVAKIKFNYRDIFIKPLISALGMAIIVRFSYGFLLKIIGGRLSTILSIGIGGLAYVILLIVTGTITEEDIKFIPKGERLGRYLDKFKLLK
;
A
#
# COMPACT_ATOMS: atom_id res chain seq x y z
N VAL A 1 5.58 -31.44 -22.24
CA VAL A 1 4.36 -31.57 -21.43
C VAL A 1 4.65 -31.22 -19.94
N ILE A 2 5.78 -31.69 -19.36
CA ILE A 2 6.14 -31.46 -17.95
C ILE A 2 6.49 -29.97 -17.65
N LEU A 3 7.06 -29.23 -18.60
CA LEU A 3 7.39 -27.81 -18.46
C LEU A 3 6.16 -26.90 -18.48
N LEU A 4 5.10 -27.24 -19.20
CA LEU A 4 3.85 -26.47 -19.25
C LEU A 4 3.02 -26.61 -17.97
N SER A 5 3.07 -27.75 -17.27
CA SER A 5 2.36 -27.94 -16.00
C SER A 5 3.00 -27.19 -14.82
N LYS A 6 4.34 -27.02 -14.84
CA LYS A 6 5.08 -26.27 -13.80
C LYS A 6 4.84 -24.74 -13.87
N ASN A 7 4.68 -24.20 -15.09
CA ASN A 7 4.36 -22.78 -15.29
C ASN A 7 2.96 -22.41 -14.78
N ASN A 8 1.98 -23.31 -14.96
CA ASN A 8 0.62 -23.10 -14.48
C ASN A 8 0.51 -23.02 -12.94
N SER A 9 1.35 -23.74 -12.20
CA SER A 9 1.34 -23.71 -10.73
C SER A 9 1.86 -22.39 -10.16
N PHE A 10 2.92 -21.81 -10.75
CA PHE A 10 3.47 -20.53 -10.31
C PHE A 10 2.52 -19.36 -10.60
N ILE A 11 1.98 -19.30 -11.81
CA ILE A 11 0.99 -18.28 -12.22
C ILE A 11 -0.25 -18.35 -11.34
N LYS A 12 -0.75 -19.55 -11.06
CA LYS A 12 -1.89 -19.76 -10.15
C LYS A 12 -1.59 -19.28 -8.73
N GLY A 13 -0.39 -19.55 -8.22
CA GLY A 13 0.04 -19.07 -6.90
C GLY A 13 0.13 -17.54 -6.81
N ALA A 14 0.72 -16.89 -7.82
CA ALA A 14 0.80 -15.44 -7.91
C ALA A 14 -0.61 -14.80 -7.98
N ALA A 15 -1.52 -15.37 -8.76
CA ALA A 15 -2.91 -14.92 -8.85
C ALA A 15 -3.64 -15.00 -7.49
N ILE A 16 -3.45 -16.09 -6.74
CA ILE A 16 -4.04 -16.26 -5.39
C ILE A 16 -3.56 -15.15 -4.45
N LEU A 17 -2.25 -14.87 -4.40
CA LEU A 17 -1.72 -13.80 -3.55
C LEU A 17 -2.19 -12.41 -3.99
N SER A 18 -2.31 -12.18 -5.30
CA SER A 18 -2.82 -10.92 -5.84
C SER A 18 -4.26 -10.66 -5.44
N ILE A 19 -5.13 -11.66 -5.57
CA ILE A 19 -6.53 -11.57 -5.14
C ILE A 19 -6.62 -11.36 -3.64
N ALA A 20 -5.86 -12.11 -2.84
CA ALA A 20 -5.80 -11.92 -1.40
C ALA A 20 -5.36 -10.50 -1.03
N GLY A 21 -4.33 -9.96 -1.70
CA GLY A 21 -3.86 -8.59 -1.51
C GLY A 21 -4.92 -7.52 -1.82
N ILE A 22 -5.71 -7.71 -2.87
CA ILE A 22 -6.83 -6.82 -3.21
C ILE A 22 -7.91 -6.87 -2.11
N ILE A 23 -8.31 -8.08 -1.69
CA ILE A 23 -9.31 -8.26 -0.60
C ILE A 23 -8.83 -7.57 0.67
N VAL A 24 -7.56 -7.77 1.07
CA VAL A 24 -6.97 -7.13 2.25
C VAL A 24 -7.00 -5.59 2.17
N LYS A 25 -6.72 -5.01 1.00
CA LYS A 25 -6.80 -3.56 0.80
C LYS A 25 -8.23 -3.02 0.89
N ILE A 26 -9.20 -3.75 0.32
CA ILE A 26 -10.63 -3.39 0.41
C ILE A 26 -11.09 -3.46 1.87
N LEU A 27 -10.78 -4.54 2.59
CA LEU A 27 -11.11 -4.67 4.01
C LEU A 27 -10.45 -3.57 4.85
N GLY A 28 -9.21 -3.15 4.50
CA GLY A 28 -8.53 -2.03 5.13
C GLY A 28 -9.26 -0.70 4.96
N ALA A 29 -9.83 -0.44 3.79
CA ALA A 29 -10.64 0.75 3.54
C ALA A 29 -11.98 0.69 4.29
N ILE A 30 -12.65 -0.48 4.27
CA ILE A 30 -13.88 -0.74 5.04
C ILE A 30 -13.65 -0.55 6.55
N TYR A 31 -12.45 -0.83 7.04
CA TYR A 31 -12.08 -0.59 8.43
C TYR A 31 -11.94 0.89 8.76
N ARG A 32 -11.19 1.64 7.95
CA ARG A 32 -10.77 3.02 8.28
C ARG A 32 -11.92 4.03 8.24
N ILE A 33 -12.88 3.88 7.32
CA ILE A 33 -13.98 4.82 7.18
C ILE A 33 -14.94 4.77 8.39
N PRO A 34 -15.48 3.62 8.82
CA PRO A 34 -16.26 3.54 10.05
C PRO A 34 -15.46 3.96 11.29
N LEU A 35 -14.19 3.55 11.39
CA LEU A 35 -13.33 3.93 12.51
C LEU A 35 -13.27 5.45 12.68
N ALA A 36 -12.99 6.18 11.60
CA ALA A 36 -12.91 7.63 11.59
C ALA A 36 -14.23 8.33 11.93
N ASN A 37 -15.37 7.66 11.73
CA ASN A 37 -16.68 8.15 12.20
C ASN A 37 -16.94 7.86 13.69
N ILE A 38 -16.28 6.84 14.28
CA ILE A 38 -16.44 6.49 15.69
C ILE A 38 -15.51 7.35 16.56
N ILE A 39 -14.20 7.35 16.28
CA ILE A 39 -13.19 8.03 17.11
C ILE A 39 -12.87 9.44 16.63
N LYS A 40 -13.48 9.88 15.53
CA LYS A 40 -13.31 11.22 14.92
C LYS A 40 -11.84 11.50 14.56
N ASP A 41 -11.52 12.76 14.27
CA ASP A 41 -10.17 13.23 13.95
C ASP A 41 -9.21 13.15 15.15
N GLU A 42 -9.66 13.43 16.35
CA GLU A 42 -8.89 13.31 17.59
C GLU A 42 -8.34 11.88 17.76
N GLY A 43 -9.23 10.88 17.78
CA GLY A 43 -8.83 9.48 17.95
C GLY A 43 -8.03 8.94 16.75
N MET A 44 -8.33 9.42 15.54
CA MET A 44 -7.52 9.10 14.36
C MET A 44 -6.11 9.67 14.48
N GLY A 45 -5.92 10.83 15.11
CA GLY A 45 -4.61 11.38 15.43
C GLY A 45 -3.81 10.44 16.34
N TYR A 46 -4.40 9.96 17.44
CA TYR A 46 -3.74 9.00 18.35
C TYR A 46 -3.40 7.67 17.66
N TYR A 47 -4.35 7.13 16.90
CA TYR A 47 -4.14 5.91 16.12
C TYR A 47 -3.01 6.07 15.09
N GLN A 48 -3.00 7.17 14.34
CA GLN A 48 -2.02 7.41 13.27
C GLN A 48 -0.65 7.88 13.80
N THR A 49 -0.56 8.30 15.05
CA THR A 49 0.73 8.58 15.71
C THR A 49 1.44 7.27 16.09
N ALA A 50 0.72 6.28 16.61
CA ALA A 50 1.28 4.99 17.03
C ALA A 50 1.54 4.04 15.85
N TYR A 51 0.67 4.04 14.85
CA TYR A 51 0.67 3.06 13.76
C TYR A 51 1.94 3.07 12.89
N PRO A 52 2.51 4.21 12.46
CA PRO A 52 3.74 4.23 11.67
C PRO A 52 4.95 3.65 12.42
N PHE A 53 5.07 3.93 13.71
CA PHE A 53 6.13 3.38 14.54
C PHE A 53 6.06 1.84 14.61
N TYR A 54 4.85 1.33 14.84
CA TYR A 54 4.59 -0.11 14.78
C TYR A 54 4.95 -0.70 13.40
N VAL A 55 4.50 -0.07 12.31
CA VAL A 55 4.79 -0.53 10.94
C VAL A 55 6.28 -0.50 10.63
N LEU A 56 7.03 0.47 11.14
CA LEU A 56 8.49 0.53 11.00
C LEU A 56 9.16 -0.69 11.64
N LEU A 57 8.86 -0.96 12.90
CA LEU A 57 9.42 -2.12 13.62
C LEU A 57 9.01 -3.44 12.96
N LEU A 58 7.75 -3.53 12.53
CA LEU A 58 7.24 -4.67 11.80
C LEU A 58 8.00 -4.88 10.49
N THR A 59 8.22 -3.82 9.72
CA THR A 59 8.95 -3.86 8.45
C THR A 59 10.38 -4.34 8.65
N ILE A 60 11.08 -3.82 9.67
CA ILE A 60 12.43 -4.24 10.02
C ILE A 60 12.46 -5.75 10.34
N SER A 61 11.45 -6.24 11.03
CA SER A 61 11.40 -7.64 11.47
C SER A 61 10.91 -8.61 10.40
N THR A 62 10.17 -8.15 9.36
CA THR A 62 9.41 -9.08 8.50
C THR A 62 9.55 -8.88 7.01
N SER A 63 9.97 -7.72 6.48
CA SER A 63 9.86 -7.46 5.04
C SER A 63 10.78 -8.33 4.19
N GLY A 64 12.04 -8.46 4.55
CA GLY A 64 13.01 -9.24 3.79
C GLY A 64 13.01 -10.74 4.11
N PHE A 65 12.63 -11.10 5.35
CA PHE A 65 12.75 -12.48 5.83
C PHE A 65 11.88 -13.50 5.10
N PRO A 66 10.58 -13.25 4.83
CA PRO A 66 9.78 -14.22 4.05
C PRO A 66 10.38 -14.50 2.67
N VAL A 67 10.93 -13.48 2.02
CA VAL A 67 11.56 -13.60 0.70
C VAL A 67 12.85 -14.42 0.80
N ALA A 68 13.68 -14.16 1.80
CA ALA A 68 14.92 -14.89 2.05
C ALA A 68 14.63 -16.36 2.36
N ILE A 69 13.69 -16.62 3.26
CA ILE A 69 13.26 -17.99 3.61
C ILE A 69 12.72 -18.71 2.37
N ALA A 70 11.82 -18.07 1.61
CA ALA A 70 11.23 -18.65 0.43
C ALA A 70 12.28 -19.02 -0.63
N LYS A 71 13.27 -18.15 -0.85
CA LYS A 71 14.37 -18.39 -1.77
C LYS A 71 15.20 -19.59 -1.31
N LEU A 72 15.75 -19.56 -0.09
CA LEU A 72 16.63 -20.61 0.42
C LEU A 72 15.91 -21.98 0.52
N VAL A 73 14.66 -21.98 1.00
CA VAL A 73 13.85 -23.20 1.05
C VAL A 73 13.61 -23.75 -0.37
N SER A 74 13.29 -22.89 -1.34
CA SER A 74 13.07 -23.31 -2.72
C SER A 74 14.35 -23.86 -3.38
N GLU A 75 15.50 -23.22 -3.16
CA GLU A 75 16.81 -23.66 -3.66
C GLU A 75 17.19 -25.04 -3.11
N LYS A 76 17.13 -25.22 -1.78
CA LYS A 76 17.44 -26.51 -1.15
C LYS A 76 16.49 -27.62 -1.59
N ARG A 77 15.19 -27.33 -1.71
CA ARG A 77 14.20 -28.29 -2.24
C ARG A 77 14.47 -28.66 -3.70
N ALA A 78 14.91 -27.71 -4.53
CA ALA A 78 15.24 -27.98 -5.93
C ALA A 78 16.44 -28.94 -6.08
N LEU A 79 17.36 -28.91 -5.12
CA LEU A 79 18.50 -29.82 -5.01
C LEU A 79 18.13 -31.17 -4.37
N GLY A 80 16.87 -31.37 -3.91
CA GLY A 80 16.44 -32.59 -3.20
C GLY A 80 16.86 -32.63 -1.71
N ASP A 81 17.46 -31.57 -1.19
CA ASP A 81 17.86 -31.44 0.22
C ASP A 81 16.71 -30.86 1.06
N HIS A 82 15.69 -31.66 1.31
CA HIS A 82 14.52 -31.26 2.11
C HIS A 82 14.88 -31.04 3.59
N ARG A 83 15.94 -31.70 4.08
CA ARG A 83 16.41 -31.56 5.47
C ARG A 83 16.99 -30.16 5.72
N SER A 84 17.86 -29.70 4.84
CA SER A 84 18.40 -28.34 4.92
C SER A 84 17.32 -27.28 4.69
N ALA A 85 16.37 -27.51 3.77
CA ALA A 85 15.22 -26.63 3.59
C ALA A 85 14.39 -26.46 4.87
N TYR A 86 14.16 -27.55 5.61
CA TYR A 86 13.43 -27.52 6.87
C TYR A 86 14.27 -26.89 8.00
N ARG A 87 15.61 -27.09 7.98
CA ARG A 87 16.54 -26.43 8.91
C ARG A 87 16.55 -24.93 8.73
N VAL A 88 16.55 -24.41 7.49
CA VAL A 88 16.40 -22.97 7.19
C VAL A 88 15.14 -22.41 7.84
N PHE A 89 14.01 -23.09 7.69
CA PHE A 89 12.76 -22.68 8.31
C PHE A 89 12.85 -22.62 9.83
N LYS A 90 13.41 -23.66 10.48
CA LYS A 90 13.55 -23.71 11.94
C LYS A 90 14.44 -22.57 12.46
N VAL A 91 15.60 -22.36 11.85
CA VAL A 91 16.54 -21.30 12.23
C VAL A 91 15.88 -19.92 12.07
N ALA A 92 15.21 -19.69 10.95
CA ALA A 92 14.50 -18.45 10.71
C ALA A 92 13.33 -18.25 11.69
N LEU A 93 12.54 -19.28 11.96
CA LEU A 93 11.44 -19.23 12.95
C LEU A 93 11.96 -18.87 14.34
N THR A 94 13.01 -19.52 14.79
CA THR A 94 13.64 -19.23 16.10
C THR A 94 14.15 -17.79 16.15
N GLY A 95 14.90 -17.35 15.13
CA GLY A 95 15.42 -15.99 15.06
C GLY A 95 14.33 -14.92 15.04
N LEU A 96 13.28 -15.13 14.23
CA LEU A 96 12.15 -14.20 14.15
C LEU A 96 11.28 -14.22 15.41
N THR A 97 11.15 -15.35 16.10
CA THR A 97 10.47 -15.42 17.41
C THR A 97 11.22 -14.63 18.45
N ILE A 98 12.55 -14.78 18.53
CA ILE A 98 13.39 -14.02 19.47
C ILE A 98 13.35 -12.52 19.10
N GLY A 99 13.51 -12.16 17.84
CA GLY A 99 13.43 -10.78 17.36
C GLY A 99 12.06 -10.14 17.64
N GLY A 100 10.98 -10.87 17.44
CA GLY A 100 9.62 -10.43 17.77
C GLY A 100 9.42 -10.21 19.26
N LEU A 101 9.94 -11.12 20.11
CA LEU A 101 9.89 -10.98 21.56
C LEU A 101 10.68 -9.74 22.01
N LEU A 102 11.89 -9.56 21.52
CA LEU A 102 12.73 -8.40 21.86
C LEU A 102 12.07 -7.08 21.41
N SER A 103 11.50 -7.04 20.20
CA SER A 103 10.78 -5.87 19.69
C SER A 103 9.54 -5.57 20.55
N SER A 104 8.79 -6.58 20.95
CA SER A 104 7.62 -6.43 21.81
C SER A 104 7.98 -5.90 23.19
N LEU A 105 9.00 -6.47 23.82
CA LEU A 105 9.49 -6.01 25.12
C LEU A 105 10.06 -4.59 25.03
N PHE A 106 10.82 -4.28 23.98
CA PHE A 106 11.34 -2.94 23.75
C PHE A 106 10.21 -1.90 23.70
N VAL A 107 9.17 -2.16 22.88
CA VAL A 107 8.05 -1.21 22.79
C VAL A 107 7.26 -1.16 24.10
N LEU A 108 7.04 -2.29 24.77
CA LEU A 108 6.30 -2.34 26.04
C LEU A 108 6.96 -1.46 27.11
N PHE A 109 8.30 -1.54 27.25
CA PHE A 109 9.04 -0.76 28.25
C PHE A 109 9.28 0.69 27.83
N MET A 110 9.41 0.96 26.52
CA MET A 110 9.71 2.29 26.00
C MET A 110 8.45 3.05 25.51
N ALA A 111 7.25 2.45 25.61
CA ALA A 111 6.02 3.02 25.03
C ALA A 111 5.75 4.46 25.49
N GLU A 112 5.91 4.72 26.78
CA GLU A 112 5.68 6.04 27.36
C GLU A 112 6.71 7.07 26.86
N ASP A 113 8.00 6.69 26.84
CA ASP A 113 9.07 7.56 26.35
C ASP A 113 8.91 7.87 24.85
N ILE A 114 8.50 6.86 24.07
CA ILE A 114 8.24 7.02 22.64
C ILE A 114 7.13 8.06 22.40
N VAL A 115 5.96 7.91 23.06
CA VAL A 115 4.84 8.82 22.84
C VAL A 115 5.10 10.22 23.43
N ARG A 116 5.87 10.33 24.52
CA ARG A 116 6.35 11.61 25.06
C ARG A 116 7.31 12.29 24.10
N SER A 117 8.21 11.51 23.45
CA SER A 117 9.14 12.06 22.46
C SER A 117 8.45 12.63 21.22
N ILE A 118 7.21 12.21 20.92
CA ILE A 118 6.38 12.69 19.81
C ILE A 118 5.42 13.81 20.28
N ASP A 119 5.43 14.17 21.57
CA ASP A 119 4.49 15.11 22.21
C ASP A 119 3.01 14.67 22.14
N ASN A 120 2.74 13.35 22.11
CA ASN A 120 1.39 12.80 22.02
C ASN A 120 1.16 11.64 23.01
N ILE A 121 1.10 11.96 24.30
CA ILE A 121 0.96 10.96 25.38
C ILE A 121 -0.33 10.13 25.25
N ASN A 122 -1.40 10.69 24.69
CA ASN A 122 -2.67 9.98 24.50
C ASN A 122 -2.60 8.86 23.45
N ALA A 123 -1.55 8.82 22.61
CA ALA A 123 -1.28 7.71 21.71
C ALA A 123 -0.71 6.45 22.42
N TYR A 124 -0.43 6.52 23.73
CA TYR A 124 0.10 5.42 24.53
C TYR A 124 -0.74 4.14 24.40
N TYR A 125 -2.06 4.25 24.59
CA TYR A 125 -2.96 3.10 24.49
C TYR A 125 -2.93 2.46 23.10
N SER A 126 -2.84 3.29 22.06
CA SER A 126 -2.72 2.81 20.68
C SER A 126 -1.40 2.07 20.42
N LEU A 127 -0.28 2.54 21.00
CA LEU A 127 1.02 1.92 20.83
C LEU A 127 1.13 0.59 21.59
N VAL A 128 0.71 0.57 22.86
CA VAL A 128 0.74 -0.65 23.70
C VAL A 128 -0.18 -1.74 23.14
N ALA A 129 -1.33 -1.36 22.60
CA ALA A 129 -2.26 -2.29 21.97
C ALA A 129 -1.69 -3.03 20.76
N LEU A 130 -0.64 -2.49 20.13
CA LEU A 130 0.06 -3.11 18.98
C LEU A 130 1.23 -4.03 19.40
N VAL A 131 1.62 -4.04 20.70
CA VAL A 131 2.74 -4.86 21.19
C VAL A 131 2.57 -6.35 20.89
N PRO A 132 1.40 -6.99 21.10
CA PRO A 132 1.24 -8.40 20.75
C PRO A 132 1.48 -8.69 19.25
N ALA A 133 1.10 -7.76 18.36
CA ALA A 133 1.35 -7.95 16.93
C ALA A 133 2.85 -8.00 16.60
N LEU A 134 3.68 -7.22 17.30
CA LEU A 134 5.15 -7.26 17.11
C LEU A 134 5.76 -8.63 17.41
N PHE A 135 5.12 -9.42 18.28
CA PHE A 135 5.52 -10.79 18.56
C PHE A 135 5.00 -11.79 17.52
N PHE A 136 3.70 -11.73 17.21
CA PHE A 136 3.06 -12.75 16.36
C PHE A 136 3.37 -12.60 14.87
N VAL A 137 3.54 -11.37 14.36
CA VAL A 137 3.76 -11.17 12.91
C VAL A 137 5.11 -11.72 12.42
N PRO A 138 6.24 -11.57 13.12
CA PRO A 138 7.49 -12.24 12.73
C PRO A 138 7.38 -13.76 12.65
N ILE A 139 6.66 -14.38 13.60
CA ILE A 139 6.40 -15.83 13.60
C ILE A 139 5.61 -16.21 12.33
N MET A 140 4.50 -15.49 12.08
CA MET A 140 3.68 -15.70 10.89
C MET A 140 4.48 -15.51 9.59
N ALA A 141 5.41 -14.54 9.56
CA ALA A 141 6.28 -14.26 8.42
C ALA A 141 7.20 -15.45 8.10
N ALA A 142 7.74 -16.14 9.12
CA ALA A 142 8.55 -17.35 8.94
C ALA A 142 7.73 -18.46 8.27
N PHE A 143 6.52 -18.74 8.72
CA PHE A 143 5.62 -19.72 8.11
C PHE A 143 5.24 -19.34 6.68
N ARG A 144 4.91 -18.05 6.43
CA ARG A 144 4.60 -17.55 5.08
C ARG A 144 5.76 -17.80 4.12
N GLY A 145 6.99 -17.44 4.52
CA GLY A 145 8.20 -17.68 3.74
C GLY A 145 8.44 -19.17 3.46
N PHE A 146 8.25 -20.02 4.45
CA PHE A 146 8.38 -21.48 4.29
C PHE A 146 7.39 -22.06 3.27
N PHE A 147 6.09 -21.72 3.38
CA PHE A 147 5.10 -22.21 2.42
C PHE A 147 5.31 -21.64 1.01
N GLN A 148 5.70 -20.37 0.90
CA GLN A 148 6.04 -19.77 -0.40
C GLN A 148 7.25 -20.49 -1.04
N GLY A 149 8.28 -20.82 -0.26
CA GLY A 149 9.43 -21.62 -0.72
C GLY A 149 9.04 -23.03 -1.16
N ARG A 150 7.97 -23.57 -0.61
CA ARG A 150 7.35 -24.83 -1.06
C ARG A 150 6.43 -24.66 -2.28
N LYS A 151 6.33 -23.46 -2.84
CA LYS A 151 5.42 -23.09 -3.95
C LYS A 151 3.93 -23.26 -3.62
N ASN A 152 3.57 -23.24 -2.32
CA ASN A 152 2.19 -23.24 -1.85
C ASN A 152 1.81 -21.87 -1.29
N MET A 153 1.07 -21.09 -2.08
CA MET A 153 0.68 -19.71 -1.71
C MET A 153 -0.63 -19.64 -0.92
N VAL A 154 -1.39 -20.72 -0.88
CA VAL A 154 -2.70 -20.76 -0.21
C VAL A 154 -2.62 -20.44 1.29
N PRO A 155 -1.69 -21.03 2.08
CA PRO A 155 -1.57 -20.71 3.50
C PRO A 155 -1.29 -19.23 3.76
N THR A 156 -0.45 -18.61 2.91
CA THR A 156 -0.16 -17.17 2.99
C THR A 156 -1.42 -16.34 2.72
N ALA A 157 -2.17 -16.65 1.66
CA ALA A 157 -3.39 -15.94 1.31
C ALA A 157 -4.46 -16.03 2.41
N LEU A 158 -4.71 -17.24 2.93
CA LEU A 158 -5.69 -17.46 4.01
C LEU A 158 -5.29 -16.73 5.30
N SER A 159 -4.01 -16.78 5.68
CA SER A 159 -3.54 -16.06 6.87
C SER A 159 -3.68 -14.55 6.72
N GLN A 160 -3.43 -13.98 5.53
CA GLN A 160 -3.60 -12.54 5.27
C GLN A 160 -5.06 -12.10 5.33
N ILE A 161 -5.96 -12.86 4.71
CA ILE A 161 -7.40 -12.56 4.73
C ILE A 161 -7.95 -12.68 6.15
N GLY A 162 -7.61 -13.76 6.88
CA GLY A 162 -8.03 -13.98 8.26
C GLY A 162 -7.50 -12.91 9.20
N GLU A 163 -6.23 -12.53 9.07
CA GLU A 163 -5.62 -11.41 9.80
C GLU A 163 -6.42 -10.12 9.60
N GLN A 164 -6.70 -9.76 8.35
CA GLN A 164 -7.38 -8.51 8.05
C GLN A 164 -8.86 -8.54 8.47
N PHE A 165 -9.52 -9.68 8.32
CA PHE A 165 -10.91 -9.86 8.75
C PHE A 165 -11.05 -9.64 10.26
N LEU A 166 -10.22 -10.31 11.07
CA LEU A 166 -10.32 -10.17 12.52
C LEU A 166 -9.88 -8.77 13.00
N ARG A 167 -8.92 -8.16 12.32
CA ARG A 167 -8.56 -6.76 12.55
C ARG A 167 -9.78 -5.84 12.44
N VAL A 168 -10.58 -6.00 11.39
CA VAL A 168 -11.79 -5.20 11.17
C VAL A 168 -12.80 -5.45 12.26
N VAL A 169 -13.15 -6.71 12.51
CA VAL A 169 -14.18 -7.09 13.48
C VAL A 169 -13.80 -6.65 14.88
N VAL A 170 -12.64 -7.09 15.38
CA VAL A 170 -12.20 -6.80 16.75
C VAL A 170 -11.90 -5.32 16.94
N GLY A 171 -11.21 -4.71 15.94
CA GLY A 171 -10.86 -3.30 16.02
C GLY A 171 -12.09 -2.39 16.12
N LEU A 172 -13.09 -2.56 15.25
CA LEU A 172 -14.32 -1.75 15.31
C LEU A 172 -15.14 -2.06 16.57
N SER A 173 -15.29 -3.33 16.94
CA SER A 173 -16.06 -3.73 18.13
C SER A 173 -15.45 -3.18 19.41
N LEU A 174 -14.13 -3.32 19.61
CA LEU A 174 -13.44 -2.78 20.78
C LEU A 174 -13.46 -1.26 20.80
N THR A 175 -13.28 -0.62 19.65
CA THR A 175 -13.36 0.84 19.55
C THR A 175 -14.72 1.33 20.05
N TYR A 176 -15.81 0.73 19.57
CA TYR A 176 -17.16 1.10 19.97
C TYR A 176 -17.40 0.83 21.47
N TYR A 177 -17.00 -0.34 21.97
CA TYR A 177 -17.18 -0.72 23.36
C TYR A 177 -16.38 0.14 24.34
N LEU A 178 -15.19 0.60 23.93
CA LEU A 178 -14.31 1.40 24.78
C LEU A 178 -14.52 2.90 24.65
N LEU A 179 -15.48 3.34 23.82
CA LEU A 179 -15.72 4.78 23.58
C LEU A 179 -16.10 5.52 24.87
N ASP A 180 -16.88 4.90 25.73
CA ASP A 180 -17.31 5.47 27.03
C ASP A 180 -16.15 5.64 28.03
N ARG A 181 -14.99 4.98 27.77
CA ARG A 181 -13.78 5.12 28.58
C ARG A 181 -12.85 6.23 28.10
N GLY A 182 -13.25 6.94 27.05
CA GLY A 182 -12.51 8.04 26.43
C GLY A 182 -11.89 7.68 25.08
N ILE A 183 -11.71 8.71 24.26
CA ILE A 183 -11.20 8.60 22.88
C ILE A 183 -9.81 7.96 22.82
N PRO A 184 -8.83 8.27 23.69
CA PRO A 184 -7.52 7.60 23.69
C PRO A 184 -7.60 6.09 23.87
N VAL A 185 -8.48 5.62 24.79
CA VAL A 185 -8.67 4.18 25.05
C VAL A 185 -9.39 3.51 23.89
N ALA A 186 -10.38 4.17 23.29
CA ALA A 186 -11.07 3.69 22.09
C ALA A 186 -10.12 3.56 20.89
N ALA A 187 -9.20 4.51 20.71
CA ALA A 187 -8.14 4.42 19.69
C ALA A 187 -7.17 3.25 19.97
N GLY A 188 -6.91 2.95 21.25
CA GLY A 188 -6.22 1.74 21.67
C GLY A 188 -6.95 0.46 21.25
N GLY A 189 -8.29 0.43 21.43
CA GLY A 189 -9.15 -0.67 20.97
C GLY A 189 -9.06 -0.88 19.44
N ALA A 190 -9.06 0.22 18.67
CA ALA A 190 -8.83 0.17 17.24
C ALA A 190 -7.46 -0.47 16.89
N SER A 191 -6.41 -0.03 17.57
CA SER A 191 -5.06 -0.55 17.37
C SER A 191 -4.95 -2.02 17.75
N PHE A 192 -5.61 -2.46 18.82
CA PHE A 192 -5.65 -3.86 19.25
C PHE A 192 -6.26 -4.79 18.19
N GLY A 193 -7.15 -4.28 17.33
CA GLY A 193 -7.61 -5.00 16.15
C GLY A 193 -6.44 -5.54 15.30
N GLY A 194 -5.34 -4.78 15.20
CA GLY A 194 -4.11 -5.23 14.54
C GLY A 194 -3.46 -6.43 15.23
N SER A 195 -3.39 -6.43 16.56
CA SER A 195 -2.88 -7.53 17.37
C SER A 195 -3.75 -8.78 17.29
N ALA A 196 -5.07 -8.61 17.41
CA ALA A 196 -6.03 -9.71 17.27
C ALA A 196 -5.93 -10.36 15.88
N GLY A 197 -5.83 -9.53 14.82
CA GLY A 197 -5.61 -10.01 13.47
C GLY A 197 -4.31 -10.80 13.32
N ALA A 198 -3.20 -10.28 13.87
CA ALA A 198 -1.90 -10.96 13.85
C ALA A 198 -1.94 -12.32 14.55
N ILE A 199 -2.60 -12.40 15.70
CA ILE A 199 -2.80 -13.65 16.43
C ILE A 199 -3.57 -14.65 15.55
N LEU A 200 -4.72 -14.27 14.99
CA LEU A 200 -5.52 -15.17 14.17
C LEU A 200 -4.76 -15.61 12.91
N GLY A 201 -4.10 -14.68 12.21
CA GLY A 201 -3.29 -15.01 11.04
C GLY A 201 -2.19 -16.01 11.34
N THR A 202 -1.54 -15.87 12.52
CA THR A 202 -0.53 -16.82 13.00
C THR A 202 -1.15 -18.17 13.35
N VAL A 203 -2.29 -18.19 14.03
CA VAL A 203 -3.03 -19.44 14.36
C VAL A 203 -3.44 -20.17 13.09
N ILE A 204 -4.01 -19.47 12.11
CA ILE A 204 -4.42 -20.08 10.83
C ILE A 204 -3.24 -20.76 10.15
N ILE A 205 -2.12 -20.05 9.98
CA ILE A 205 -0.97 -20.62 9.25
C ILE A 205 -0.29 -21.73 10.04
N PHE A 206 -0.31 -21.65 11.37
CA PHE A 206 0.21 -22.69 12.27
C PHE A 206 -0.66 -23.96 12.20
N ILE A 207 -1.99 -23.85 12.21
CA ILE A 207 -2.89 -25.00 12.03
C ILE A 207 -2.63 -25.65 10.66
N ILE A 208 -2.52 -24.85 9.60
CA ILE A 208 -2.21 -25.38 8.26
C ILE A 208 -0.83 -26.09 8.28
N PHE A 209 0.15 -25.57 8.99
CA PHE A 209 1.45 -26.24 9.14
C PHE A 209 1.30 -27.59 9.85
N LEU A 210 0.54 -27.67 10.94
CA LEU A 210 0.29 -28.92 11.65
C LEU A 210 -0.38 -29.96 10.76
N LEU A 211 -1.37 -29.56 9.95
CA LEU A 211 -2.04 -30.44 8.99
C LEU A 211 -1.09 -30.99 7.90
N HIS A 212 -0.03 -30.26 7.58
CA HIS A 212 0.96 -30.69 6.59
C HIS A 212 2.21 -31.31 7.22
N LYS A 213 2.31 -31.36 8.56
CA LYS A 213 3.50 -31.77 9.29
C LYS A 213 4.01 -33.16 8.90
N GLU A 214 3.12 -34.14 8.84
CA GLU A 214 3.49 -35.52 8.45
C GLU A 214 4.07 -35.60 7.03
N SER A 215 3.47 -34.86 6.10
CA SER A 215 3.99 -34.78 4.73
C SER A 215 5.38 -34.14 4.68
N ILE A 216 5.59 -33.08 5.47
CA ILE A 216 6.87 -32.37 5.57
C ILE A 216 7.93 -33.29 6.18
N GLU A 217 7.62 -33.96 7.29
CA GLU A 217 8.53 -34.90 7.94
C GLU A 217 8.87 -36.10 7.06
N ARG A 218 7.91 -36.61 6.31
CA ARG A 218 8.13 -37.68 5.33
C ARG A 218 9.11 -37.27 4.24
N GLU A 219 8.95 -36.06 3.67
CA GLU A 219 9.91 -35.50 2.71
C GLU A 219 11.31 -35.35 3.32
N VAL A 220 11.40 -34.87 4.56
CA VAL A 220 12.67 -34.71 5.28
C VAL A 220 13.36 -36.06 5.52
N ARG A 221 12.62 -37.11 5.87
CA ARG A 221 13.17 -38.47 6.05
C ARG A 221 13.63 -39.12 4.73
N GLN A 222 13.00 -38.75 3.63
CA GLN A 222 13.32 -39.27 2.28
C GLN A 222 14.47 -38.47 1.61
N THR A 223 15.09 -37.54 2.28
CA THR A 223 16.22 -36.76 1.76
C THR A 223 17.40 -37.68 1.45
N ARG A 224 17.80 -37.74 0.18
CA ARG A 224 18.94 -38.56 -0.29
C ARG A 224 20.24 -37.76 -0.28
N ILE A 225 20.18 -36.45 -0.48
CA ILE A 225 21.32 -35.54 -0.54
C ILE A 225 21.35 -34.74 0.77
N GLN A 226 22.43 -34.89 1.52
CA GLN A 226 22.63 -34.14 2.76
C GLN A 226 23.79 -33.17 2.56
N THR A 227 23.49 -31.86 2.51
CA THR A 227 24.52 -30.83 2.57
C THR A 227 24.76 -30.46 4.04
N ASP A 228 26.03 -30.31 4.42
CA ASP A 228 26.36 -29.77 5.75
C ASP A 228 26.15 -28.25 5.72
N TYR A 229 24.92 -27.84 5.98
CA TYR A 229 24.50 -26.44 5.96
C TYR A 229 24.36 -25.96 7.41
N SER A 230 25.43 -25.35 7.92
CA SER A 230 25.55 -24.95 9.31
C SER A 230 24.54 -23.84 9.67
N VAL A 231 24.24 -23.69 10.98
CA VAL A 231 23.35 -22.60 11.46
C VAL A 231 23.92 -21.22 11.14
N GLY A 232 25.25 -21.06 11.26
CA GLY A 232 25.91 -19.80 10.95
C GLY A 232 25.79 -19.40 9.46
N GLU A 233 25.95 -20.38 8.57
CA GLU A 233 25.76 -20.15 7.12
C GLU A 233 24.31 -19.80 6.80
N ILE A 234 23.34 -20.49 7.41
CA ILE A 234 21.91 -20.18 7.23
C ILE A 234 21.61 -18.73 7.67
N ILE A 235 22.09 -18.32 8.83
CA ILE A 235 21.91 -16.95 9.32
C ILE A 235 22.54 -15.94 8.38
N LYS A 236 23.78 -16.18 7.94
CA LYS A 236 24.51 -15.33 7.00
C LYS A 236 23.73 -15.15 5.69
N ASP A 237 23.26 -16.26 5.11
CA ASP A 237 22.54 -16.24 3.84
C ASP A 237 21.16 -15.57 3.99
N LEU A 238 20.44 -15.83 5.09
CA LEU A 238 19.19 -15.14 5.41
C LEU A 238 19.40 -13.64 5.51
N LEU A 239 20.39 -13.18 6.26
CA LEU A 239 20.66 -11.75 6.45
C LEU A 239 21.15 -11.10 5.16
N THR A 240 21.99 -11.76 4.38
CA THR A 240 22.48 -11.25 3.09
C THR A 240 21.34 -10.94 2.12
N ILE A 241 20.26 -11.73 2.16
CA ILE A 241 19.08 -11.51 1.32
C ILE A 241 18.08 -10.56 2.00
N ALA A 242 17.80 -10.77 3.29
CA ALA A 242 16.75 -10.04 3.99
C ALA A 242 17.11 -8.57 4.23
N VAL A 243 18.35 -8.25 4.63
CA VAL A 243 18.74 -6.89 5.03
C VAL A 243 18.57 -5.86 3.91
N PRO A 244 19.08 -6.07 2.68
CA PRO A 244 18.89 -5.11 1.60
C PRO A 244 17.42 -4.86 1.25
N ILE A 245 16.60 -5.92 1.27
CA ILE A 245 15.16 -5.83 1.02
C ILE A 245 14.47 -5.04 2.13
N THR A 246 14.83 -5.31 3.38
CA THR A 246 14.28 -4.62 4.54
C THR A 246 14.62 -3.13 4.56
N ILE A 247 15.86 -2.76 4.24
CA ILE A 247 16.28 -1.35 4.15
C ILE A 247 15.42 -0.61 3.12
N GLY A 248 15.24 -1.19 1.92
CA GLY A 248 14.38 -0.59 0.90
C GLY A 248 12.93 -0.45 1.35
N ALA A 249 12.38 -1.48 1.99
CA ALA A 249 11.00 -1.47 2.48
C ALA A 249 10.78 -0.51 3.68
N ALA A 250 11.81 -0.25 4.48
CA ALA A 250 11.72 0.61 5.67
C ALA A 250 11.66 2.12 5.35
N ILE A 251 11.95 2.54 4.11
CA ILE A 251 11.97 3.97 3.74
C ILE A 251 10.63 4.64 4.03
N ILE A 252 9.53 4.09 3.53
CA ILE A 252 8.18 4.68 3.71
C ILE A 252 7.75 4.68 5.19
N PRO A 253 7.82 3.56 5.94
CA PRO A 253 7.50 3.57 7.36
C PRO A 253 8.38 4.52 8.19
N THR A 254 9.65 4.66 7.85
CA THR A 254 10.54 5.65 8.49
C THR A 254 10.04 7.07 8.26
N MET A 255 9.69 7.41 7.01
CA MET A 255 9.09 8.71 6.69
C MET A 255 7.81 8.97 7.47
N ASP A 256 6.90 8.00 7.52
CA ASP A 256 5.64 8.14 8.23
C ASP A 256 5.84 8.29 9.75
N THR A 257 6.86 7.62 10.31
CA THR A 257 7.24 7.77 11.72
C THR A 257 7.81 9.16 12.02
N ILE A 258 8.67 9.67 11.13
CA ILE A 258 9.21 11.04 11.24
C ILE A 258 8.08 12.07 11.12
N ASP A 259 7.16 11.88 10.17
CA ASP A 259 6.00 12.75 9.99
C ASP A 259 5.15 12.86 11.26
N ALA A 260 4.93 11.75 11.97
CA ALA A 260 4.10 11.73 13.18
C ALA A 260 4.61 12.72 14.26
N GLY A 261 5.92 12.77 14.48
CA GLY A 261 6.50 13.72 15.42
C GLY A 261 6.70 15.11 14.81
N LEU A 262 7.19 15.19 13.57
CA LEU A 262 7.57 16.44 12.93
C LEU A 262 6.36 17.36 12.69
N VAL A 263 5.27 16.82 12.13
CA VAL A 263 4.06 17.60 11.80
C VAL A 263 3.45 18.19 13.07
N ILE A 264 3.25 17.36 14.11
CA ILE A 264 2.65 17.80 15.37
C ILE A 264 3.47 18.92 16.01
N ARG A 265 4.80 18.75 16.12
CA ARG A 265 5.69 19.78 16.70
C ARG A 265 5.73 21.06 15.89
N ARG A 266 5.71 20.97 14.55
CA ARG A 266 5.74 22.17 13.70
C ARG A 266 4.44 22.96 13.77
N LEU A 267 3.28 22.30 13.90
CA LEU A 267 2.01 22.97 14.15
C LEU A 267 2.00 23.66 15.52
N GLN A 268 2.52 23.02 16.56
CA GLN A 268 2.65 23.65 17.88
C GLN A 268 3.57 24.88 17.85
N SER A 269 4.65 24.84 17.07
CA SER A 269 5.59 25.98 16.95
C SER A 269 4.97 27.24 16.34
N ILE A 270 3.82 27.13 15.69
CA ILE A 270 3.06 28.27 15.12
C ILE A 270 1.79 28.60 15.91
N GLY A 271 1.66 28.04 17.14
CA GLY A 271 0.63 28.42 18.10
C GLY A 271 -0.57 27.49 18.21
N TYR A 272 -0.59 26.33 17.51
CA TYR A 272 -1.65 25.35 17.72
C TYR A 272 -1.48 24.61 19.06
N SER A 273 -2.58 24.29 19.73
CA SER A 273 -2.55 23.40 20.90
C SER A 273 -2.14 21.98 20.51
N LYS A 274 -1.73 21.18 21.49
CA LYS A 274 -1.38 19.76 21.24
C LYS A 274 -2.56 18.98 20.67
N GLU A 275 -3.74 19.22 21.19
CA GLU A 275 -5.00 18.61 20.78
C GLU A 275 -5.32 18.94 19.33
N THR A 276 -5.33 20.23 18.97
CA THR A 276 -5.62 20.66 17.60
C THR A 276 -4.56 20.18 16.61
N ALA A 277 -3.26 20.16 16.99
CA ALA A 277 -2.21 19.61 16.15
C ALA A 277 -2.40 18.11 15.91
N ASN A 278 -2.83 17.35 16.93
CA ASN A 278 -3.17 15.93 16.80
C ASN A 278 -4.40 15.70 15.90
N GLU A 279 -5.46 16.51 16.06
CA GLU A 279 -6.66 16.45 15.21
C GLU A 279 -6.31 16.69 13.74
N LEU A 280 -5.55 17.74 13.44
CA LEU A 280 -5.09 18.06 12.09
C LEU A 280 -4.23 16.94 11.49
N TYR A 281 -3.39 16.30 12.30
CA TYR A 281 -2.63 15.13 11.88
C TYR A 281 -3.55 13.93 11.59
N GLY A 282 -4.57 13.72 12.41
CA GLY A 282 -5.63 12.73 12.20
C GLY A 282 -6.41 12.97 10.90
N GLN A 283 -6.75 14.22 10.61
CA GLN A 283 -7.40 14.63 9.35
C GLN A 283 -6.51 14.34 8.13
N LEU A 284 -5.21 14.67 8.21
CA LEU A 284 -4.25 14.43 7.13
C LEU A 284 -4.07 12.92 6.88
N LYS A 285 -3.68 12.16 7.91
CA LYS A 285 -3.28 10.75 7.78
C LYS A 285 -4.48 9.80 7.83
N GLY A 286 -5.48 10.10 8.67
CA GLY A 286 -6.64 9.25 8.87
C GLY A 286 -7.70 9.41 7.79
N PHE A 287 -8.00 10.65 7.38
CA PHE A 287 -9.06 10.93 6.43
C PHE A 287 -8.51 11.09 5.01
N ALA A 288 -7.73 12.14 4.75
CA ALA A 288 -7.30 12.48 3.39
C ALA A 288 -6.35 11.42 2.78
N GLN A 289 -5.31 11.01 3.52
CA GLN A 289 -4.36 9.99 3.05
C GLN A 289 -5.03 8.65 2.75
N THR A 290 -6.05 8.28 3.52
CA THR A 290 -6.82 7.05 3.29
C THR A 290 -7.47 7.06 1.91
N LEU A 291 -8.04 8.20 1.50
CA LEU A 291 -8.73 8.33 0.22
C LEU A 291 -7.77 8.33 -0.97
N ILE A 292 -6.62 8.99 -0.86
CA ILE A 292 -5.64 8.99 -1.95
C ILE A 292 -4.95 7.64 -2.15
N ASN A 293 -4.98 6.77 -1.15
CA ASN A 293 -4.43 5.42 -1.26
C ASN A 293 -5.38 4.43 -1.98
N LEU A 294 -6.67 4.75 -2.13
CA LEU A 294 -7.63 3.85 -2.80
C LEU A 294 -7.29 3.60 -4.28
N PRO A 295 -7.00 4.63 -5.11
CA PRO A 295 -6.62 4.42 -6.50
C PRO A 295 -5.35 3.58 -6.69
N GLN A 296 -4.48 3.52 -5.69
CA GLN A 296 -3.25 2.71 -5.71
C GLN A 296 -3.53 1.21 -5.93
N VAL A 297 -4.69 0.71 -5.53
CA VAL A 297 -5.07 -0.69 -5.73
C VAL A 297 -5.02 -1.08 -7.22
N PHE A 298 -5.50 -0.19 -8.09
CA PHE A 298 -5.48 -0.41 -9.54
C PHE A 298 -4.04 -0.39 -10.09
N SER A 299 -3.21 0.53 -9.61
CA SER A 299 -1.82 0.61 -10.06
C SER A 299 -0.98 -0.60 -9.66
N VAL A 300 -1.24 -1.16 -8.48
CA VAL A 300 -0.62 -2.42 -8.04
C VAL A 300 -1.05 -3.57 -8.96
N ALA A 301 -2.34 -3.65 -9.33
CA ALA A 301 -2.83 -4.69 -10.24
C ALA A 301 -2.19 -4.58 -11.65
N ILE A 302 -2.04 -3.35 -12.16
CA ILE A 302 -1.32 -3.09 -13.41
C ILE A 302 0.14 -3.52 -13.27
N GLY A 303 0.82 -3.11 -12.19
CA GLY A 303 2.22 -3.46 -11.91
C GLY A 303 2.47 -4.97 -11.91
N MET A 304 1.56 -5.76 -11.30
CA MET A 304 1.66 -7.22 -11.28
C MET A 304 1.65 -7.85 -12.68
N SER A 305 0.97 -7.25 -13.65
CA SER A 305 0.96 -7.71 -15.04
C SER A 305 2.18 -7.22 -15.83
N LEU A 306 2.68 -6.02 -15.52
CA LEU A 306 3.80 -5.40 -16.23
C LEU A 306 5.15 -6.09 -15.92
N VAL A 307 5.39 -6.49 -14.66
CA VAL A 307 6.67 -7.12 -14.27
C VAL A 307 6.99 -8.35 -15.11
N PRO A 308 6.12 -9.39 -15.20
CA PRO A 308 6.43 -10.58 -16.00
C PRO A 308 6.47 -10.29 -17.50
N ALA A 309 5.59 -9.42 -18.01
CA ALA A 309 5.56 -9.07 -19.43
C ALA A 309 6.86 -8.37 -19.88
N ILE A 310 7.36 -7.42 -19.09
CA ILE A 310 8.62 -6.74 -19.38
C ILE A 310 9.81 -7.68 -19.21
N ALA A 311 9.81 -8.52 -18.16
CA ALA A 311 10.89 -9.47 -17.92
C ALA A 311 11.03 -10.49 -19.07
N ASP A 312 9.92 -11.00 -19.60
CA ASP A 312 9.89 -11.90 -20.74
C ASP A 312 10.40 -11.23 -22.03
N ALA A 313 9.88 -10.03 -22.33
CA ALA A 313 10.36 -9.25 -23.49
C ALA A 313 11.86 -8.86 -23.37
N ASN A 314 12.32 -8.59 -22.14
CA ASN A 314 13.72 -8.29 -21.85
C ASN A 314 14.63 -9.50 -22.03
N ALA A 315 14.18 -10.70 -21.58
CA ALA A 315 14.89 -11.96 -21.80
C ALA A 315 15.04 -12.29 -23.29
N ARG A 316 14.00 -12.00 -24.09
CA ARG A 316 14.03 -12.14 -25.56
C ARG A 316 14.76 -10.99 -26.28
N ARG A 317 15.28 -9.99 -25.54
CA ARG A 317 15.94 -8.78 -26.08
C ARG A 317 15.07 -7.98 -27.08
N ASN A 318 13.75 -8.10 -26.97
CA ASN A 318 12.79 -7.44 -27.87
C ASN A 318 12.50 -5.99 -27.40
N LYS A 319 13.37 -5.07 -27.80
CA LYS A 319 13.28 -3.65 -27.43
C LYS A 319 11.98 -2.97 -27.91
N ARG A 320 11.41 -3.42 -29.03
CA ARG A 320 10.16 -2.86 -29.56
C ARG A 320 8.99 -3.19 -28.64
N GLU A 321 8.87 -4.44 -28.24
CA GLU A 321 7.86 -4.94 -27.34
C GLU A 321 7.97 -4.29 -25.92
N ILE A 322 9.20 -4.17 -25.39
CA ILE A 322 9.45 -3.45 -24.14
C ILE A 322 8.90 -2.02 -24.19
N ARG A 323 9.16 -1.28 -25.29
CA ARG A 323 8.68 0.09 -25.46
C ARG A 323 7.16 0.16 -25.52
N GLN A 324 6.52 -0.76 -26.22
CA GLN A 324 5.06 -0.84 -26.31
C GLN A 324 4.44 -1.12 -24.92
N ILE A 325 4.93 -2.13 -24.20
CA ILE A 325 4.44 -2.48 -22.85
C ILE A 325 4.60 -1.29 -21.89
N ILE A 326 5.75 -0.63 -21.89
CA ILE A 326 5.99 0.53 -21.01
C ILE A 326 5.06 1.70 -21.38
N GLY A 327 4.94 2.01 -22.67
CA GLY A 327 4.05 3.08 -23.14
C GLY A 327 2.58 2.86 -22.74
N SER A 328 2.07 1.66 -22.99
CA SER A 328 0.71 1.26 -22.61
C SER A 328 0.54 1.23 -21.10
N GLY A 329 1.51 0.73 -20.35
CA GLY A 329 1.46 0.70 -18.88
C GLY A 329 1.40 2.10 -18.25
N ILE A 330 2.18 3.06 -18.73
CA ILE A 330 2.12 4.46 -18.27
C ILE A 330 0.77 5.06 -18.64
N ARG A 331 0.30 4.86 -19.88
CA ARG A 331 -1.00 5.38 -20.33
C ARG A 331 -2.15 4.83 -19.48
N MET A 332 -2.21 3.52 -19.26
CA MET A 332 -3.22 2.89 -18.39
C MET A 332 -3.20 3.44 -16.96
N THR A 333 -2.02 3.68 -16.40
CA THR A 333 -1.87 4.28 -15.08
C THR A 333 -2.42 5.70 -15.04
N LEU A 334 -2.17 6.51 -16.08
CA LEU A 334 -2.70 7.87 -16.20
C LEU A 334 -4.19 7.90 -16.45
N LEU A 335 -4.73 6.96 -17.24
CA LEU A 335 -6.16 6.82 -17.47
C LEU A 335 -6.96 6.56 -16.20
N ILE A 336 -6.35 5.94 -15.19
CA ILE A 336 -6.96 5.71 -13.88
C ILE A 336 -6.61 6.83 -12.91
N GLY A 337 -5.36 7.27 -12.89
CA GLY A 337 -4.87 8.26 -11.92
C GLY A 337 -5.47 9.65 -12.12
N LEU A 338 -5.54 10.14 -13.35
CA LEU A 338 -6.01 11.51 -13.65
C LEU A 338 -7.46 11.77 -13.23
N PRO A 339 -8.46 10.93 -13.58
CA PRO A 339 -9.82 11.15 -13.12
C PRO A 339 -9.96 11.08 -11.60
N CYS A 340 -9.15 10.24 -10.93
CA CYS A 340 -9.12 10.19 -9.47
C CYS A 340 -8.57 11.50 -8.87
N VAL A 341 -7.50 12.08 -9.44
CA VAL A 341 -6.97 13.39 -9.02
C VAL A 341 -8.06 14.45 -9.10
N PHE A 342 -8.60 14.67 -10.29
CA PHE A 342 -9.54 15.77 -10.52
C PHE A 342 -10.89 15.53 -9.85
N GLY A 343 -11.35 14.28 -9.79
CA GLY A 343 -12.55 13.91 -9.04
C GLY A 343 -12.42 14.18 -7.54
N LEU A 344 -11.31 13.76 -6.93
CA LEU A 344 -11.03 14.04 -5.52
C LEU A 344 -10.79 15.52 -5.26
N PHE A 345 -10.17 16.25 -6.18
CA PHE A 345 -9.95 17.70 -6.05
C PHE A 345 -11.26 18.47 -6.05
N VAL A 346 -12.10 18.25 -7.06
CA VAL A 346 -13.35 19.00 -7.26
C VAL A 346 -14.39 18.66 -6.19
N LEU A 347 -14.47 17.40 -5.79
CA LEU A 347 -15.43 16.90 -4.80
C LEU A 347 -14.78 16.67 -3.42
N ALA A 348 -13.64 17.29 -3.09
CA ALA A 348 -12.91 17.03 -1.86
C ALA A 348 -13.79 17.17 -0.61
N LYS A 349 -14.41 18.32 -0.39
CA LYS A 349 -15.31 18.55 0.75
C LYS A 349 -16.57 17.68 0.70
N PRO A 350 -17.29 17.54 -0.43
CA PRO A 350 -18.41 16.63 -0.60
C PRO A 350 -18.09 15.17 -0.27
N ILE A 351 -16.93 14.64 -0.70
CA ILE A 351 -16.52 13.26 -0.44
C ILE A 351 -16.19 13.07 1.04
N ILE A 352 -15.47 14.00 1.67
CA ILE A 352 -15.22 13.97 3.12
C ILE A 352 -16.56 13.97 3.88
N ASN A 353 -17.50 14.83 3.54
CA ASN A 353 -18.83 14.87 4.17
C ASN A 353 -19.64 13.60 3.94
N LEU A 354 -19.51 12.97 2.76
CA LEU A 354 -20.19 11.72 2.46
C LEU A 354 -19.66 10.56 3.32
N LEU A 355 -18.35 10.45 3.48
CA LEU A 355 -17.69 9.31 4.11
C LEU A 355 -17.50 9.48 5.62
N TYR A 356 -17.21 10.69 6.08
CA TYR A 356 -16.87 11.00 7.48
C TYR A 356 -17.94 11.88 8.17
N PHE A 357 -19.16 11.60 7.90
CA PHE A 357 -20.36 12.42 8.21
C PHE A 357 -20.67 12.62 9.70
N LYS A 358 -20.06 11.85 10.60
CA LYS A 358 -20.24 12.03 12.04
C LYS A 358 -19.29 13.08 12.64
N ASN A 359 -18.40 13.65 11.83
CA ASN A 359 -17.47 14.70 12.25
C ASN A 359 -18.11 16.09 12.16
N THR A 360 -17.50 17.08 12.82
CA THR A 360 -17.97 18.48 12.81
C THR A 360 -17.84 19.10 11.43
N ILE A 361 -18.55 20.19 11.17
CA ILE A 361 -18.46 20.94 9.91
C ILE A 361 -17.05 21.51 9.72
N GLU A 362 -16.39 21.93 10.81
CA GLU A 362 -15.02 22.43 10.80
C GLU A 362 -14.06 21.33 10.36
N THR A 363 -14.12 20.16 10.97
CA THR A 363 -13.34 18.98 10.61
C THR A 363 -13.56 18.58 9.14
N ILE A 364 -14.81 18.59 8.66
CA ILE A 364 -15.15 18.27 7.26
C ILE A 364 -14.52 19.30 6.31
N ASN A 365 -14.60 20.59 6.62
CA ASN A 365 -14.05 21.65 5.80
C ASN A 365 -12.51 21.58 5.75
N SER A 366 -11.87 21.48 6.92
CA SER A 366 -10.42 21.37 7.05
C SER A 366 -9.88 20.12 6.34
N SER A 367 -10.47 18.95 6.60
CA SER A 367 -10.10 17.69 5.94
C SER A 367 -10.33 17.74 4.42
N GLY A 368 -11.39 18.43 3.98
CA GLY A 368 -11.66 18.65 2.56
C GLY A 368 -10.59 19.49 1.88
N GLU A 369 -10.11 20.54 2.56
CA GLU A 369 -8.99 21.33 2.04
C GLU A 369 -7.70 20.52 1.99
N ILE A 370 -7.38 19.77 3.04
CA ILE A 370 -6.22 18.88 3.05
C ILE A 370 -6.31 17.87 1.91
N LEU A 371 -7.48 17.26 1.68
CA LEU A 371 -7.69 16.30 0.60
C LEU A 371 -7.52 16.96 -0.78
N ALA A 372 -7.98 18.19 -0.96
CA ALA A 372 -7.82 18.90 -2.23
C ALA A 372 -6.34 19.08 -2.61
N TYR A 373 -5.49 19.52 -1.65
CA TYR A 373 -4.04 19.59 -1.90
C TYR A 373 -3.42 18.20 -2.12
N LEU A 374 -3.79 17.23 -1.30
CA LEU A 374 -3.21 15.90 -1.33
C LEU A 374 -3.65 15.07 -2.56
N SER A 375 -4.79 15.41 -3.17
CA SER A 375 -5.34 14.70 -4.35
C SER A 375 -4.36 14.69 -5.53
N PHE A 376 -3.57 15.76 -5.72
CA PHE A 376 -2.51 15.79 -6.74
C PHE A 376 -1.43 14.73 -6.51
N GLY A 377 -1.29 14.22 -5.29
CA GLY A 377 -0.40 13.11 -4.98
C GLY A 377 -0.82 11.78 -5.61
N VAL A 378 -2.10 11.61 -5.92
CA VAL A 378 -2.62 10.35 -6.50
C VAL A 378 -1.94 10.00 -7.82
N ILE A 379 -1.77 10.97 -8.72
CA ILE A 379 -1.13 10.71 -10.03
C ILE A 379 0.32 10.25 -9.86
N PHE A 380 1.06 10.93 -8.98
CA PHE A 380 2.47 10.60 -8.76
C PHE A 380 2.62 9.27 -8.01
N LEU A 381 1.76 9.01 -7.02
CA LEU A 381 1.75 7.75 -6.28
C LEU A 381 1.43 6.56 -7.19
N THR A 382 0.44 6.70 -8.08
CA THR A 382 0.10 5.65 -9.05
C THR A 382 1.20 5.44 -10.08
N LEU A 383 1.85 6.53 -10.55
CA LEU A 383 2.99 6.46 -11.44
C LEU A 383 4.20 5.79 -10.77
N VAL A 384 4.56 6.16 -9.55
CA VAL A 384 5.66 5.51 -8.80
C VAL A 384 5.45 4.00 -8.74
N GLN A 385 4.23 3.53 -8.45
CA GLN A 385 3.93 2.10 -8.39
C GLN A 385 4.15 1.39 -9.74
N ALA A 386 3.65 1.97 -10.83
CA ALA A 386 3.78 1.40 -12.16
C ALA A 386 5.24 1.45 -12.66
N LEU A 387 5.93 2.59 -12.49
CA LEU A 387 7.32 2.77 -12.91
C LEU A 387 8.27 1.85 -12.11
N THR A 388 8.02 1.68 -10.81
CA THR A 388 8.73 0.69 -9.98
C THR A 388 8.59 -0.72 -10.54
N ALA A 389 7.37 -1.14 -10.90
CA ALA A 389 7.13 -2.45 -11.51
C ALA A 389 7.86 -2.61 -12.85
N MET A 390 7.85 -1.56 -13.69
CA MET A 390 8.56 -1.57 -14.98
C MET A 390 10.08 -1.69 -14.81
N LEU A 391 10.67 -0.93 -13.87
CA LEU A 391 12.11 -0.99 -13.57
C LEU A 391 12.51 -2.35 -12.97
N GLN A 392 11.65 -2.93 -12.13
CA GLN A 392 11.83 -4.29 -11.61
C GLN A 392 11.82 -5.32 -12.75
N GLY A 393 10.87 -5.23 -13.69
CA GLY A 393 10.81 -6.08 -14.88
C GLY A 393 12.05 -5.97 -15.78
N LEU A 394 12.68 -4.81 -15.82
CA LEU A 394 13.97 -4.58 -16.52
C LEU A 394 15.20 -5.05 -15.72
N GLY A 395 15.02 -5.63 -14.52
CA GLY A 395 16.11 -6.08 -13.66
C GLY A 395 16.86 -4.95 -12.94
N LYS A 396 16.19 -3.80 -12.74
CA LYS A 396 16.77 -2.61 -12.07
C LYS A 396 15.96 -2.21 -10.81
N PRO A 397 15.76 -3.11 -9.83
CA PRO A 397 14.89 -2.85 -8.69
C PRO A 397 15.43 -1.80 -7.71
N LEU A 398 16.73 -1.51 -7.71
CA LEU A 398 17.34 -0.52 -6.81
C LEU A 398 17.05 0.93 -7.22
N ILE A 399 16.82 1.18 -8.51
CA ILE A 399 16.56 2.54 -9.01
C ILE A 399 15.37 3.21 -8.31
N PRO A 400 14.16 2.60 -8.28
CA PRO A 400 13.02 3.23 -7.63
C PRO A 400 13.19 3.36 -6.10
N VAL A 401 13.95 2.48 -5.47
CA VAL A 401 14.26 2.57 -4.03
C VAL A 401 15.07 3.84 -3.73
N ILE A 402 16.12 4.11 -4.54
CA ILE A 402 16.96 5.30 -4.39
C ILE A 402 16.13 6.56 -4.67
N ASN A 403 15.34 6.57 -5.74
CA ASN A 403 14.53 7.72 -6.12
C ASN A 403 13.44 8.03 -5.06
N LEU A 404 12.85 6.99 -4.49
CA LEU A 404 11.90 7.14 -3.38
C LEU A 404 12.59 7.70 -2.13
N PHE A 405 13.81 7.29 -1.84
CA PHE A 405 14.60 7.82 -0.74
C PHE A 405 14.92 9.31 -0.92
N ILE A 406 15.27 9.73 -2.14
CA ILE A 406 15.47 11.17 -2.47
C ILE A 406 14.16 11.94 -2.23
N GLY A 407 13.02 11.42 -2.72
CA GLY A 407 11.71 12.00 -2.45
C GLY A 407 11.39 12.10 -0.96
N ALA A 408 11.77 11.07 -0.18
CA ALA A 408 11.60 11.01 1.26
C ALA A 408 12.37 12.12 1.99
N LEU A 409 13.64 12.32 1.64
CA LEU A 409 14.46 13.38 2.21
C LEU A 409 13.86 14.76 1.91
N LEU A 410 13.48 14.98 0.66
CA LEU A 410 12.85 16.24 0.25
C LEU A 410 11.54 16.49 1.01
N LYS A 411 10.73 15.43 1.23
CA LYS A 411 9.50 15.51 2.03
C LYS A 411 9.78 16.01 3.45
N ILE A 412 10.76 15.44 4.14
CA ILE A 412 11.11 15.82 5.51
C ILE A 412 11.47 17.31 5.57
N ILE A 413 12.33 17.76 4.65
CA ILE A 413 12.76 19.17 4.56
C ILE A 413 11.55 20.08 4.32
N LEU A 414 10.72 19.76 3.32
CA LEU A 414 9.56 20.58 2.98
C LEU A 414 8.50 20.56 4.07
N THR A 415 8.25 19.41 4.73
CA THR A 415 7.33 19.33 5.87
C THR A 415 7.82 20.24 7.00
N TYR A 416 9.12 20.21 7.32
CA TYR A 416 9.71 21.08 8.35
C TYR A 416 9.50 22.56 8.05
N ILE A 417 9.68 23.00 6.80
CA ILE A 417 9.59 24.41 6.39
C ILE A 417 8.12 24.82 6.23
N LEU A 418 7.34 24.10 5.41
CA LEU A 418 6.01 24.53 5.00
C LEU A 418 4.98 24.43 6.12
N THR A 419 5.08 23.41 6.99
CA THR A 419 4.13 23.26 8.10
C THR A 419 4.32 24.33 9.18
N ALA A 420 5.48 24.98 9.22
CA ALA A 420 5.77 26.10 10.13
C ALA A 420 5.29 27.46 9.63
N ILE A 421 4.70 27.54 8.45
CA ILE A 421 4.16 28.81 7.91
C ILE A 421 2.69 28.90 8.31
N PRO A 422 2.26 29.90 9.12
CA PRO A 422 0.90 29.96 9.66
C PRO A 422 -0.22 29.93 8.61
N GLY A 423 -0.01 30.53 7.43
CA GLY A 423 -0.98 30.52 6.32
C GLY A 423 -1.08 29.18 5.58
N ILE A 424 -0.05 28.33 5.69
CA ILE A 424 0.00 27.02 5.03
C ILE A 424 -0.35 25.90 6.01
N ASN A 425 0.21 25.92 7.24
CA ASN A 425 -0.03 24.98 8.34
C ASN A 425 -0.02 23.49 7.88
N ILE A 426 -1.02 22.69 8.24
CA ILE A 426 -1.13 21.25 7.90
C ILE A 426 -1.11 20.99 6.38
N LYS A 427 -1.54 21.95 5.54
CA LYS A 427 -1.47 21.84 4.08
C LYS A 427 -0.03 21.71 3.58
N GLY A 428 0.93 22.26 4.33
CA GLY A 428 2.36 22.11 4.07
C GLY A 428 2.81 20.65 4.09
N ALA A 429 2.31 19.85 5.03
CA ALA A 429 2.57 18.41 5.07
C ALA A 429 1.90 17.65 3.90
N ALA A 430 0.72 18.10 3.44
CA ALA A 430 0.08 17.57 2.25
C ALA A 430 0.90 17.88 0.99
N ILE A 431 1.30 19.14 0.80
CA ILE A 431 2.12 19.60 -0.34
C ILE A 431 3.46 18.85 -0.38
N SER A 432 4.16 18.74 0.76
CA SER A 432 5.43 18.02 0.84
C SER A 432 5.31 16.55 0.44
N THR A 433 4.19 15.91 0.79
CA THR A 433 3.89 14.52 0.36
C THR A 433 3.69 14.43 -1.16
N VAL A 434 2.97 15.38 -1.75
CA VAL A 434 2.79 15.46 -3.22
C VAL A 434 4.13 15.65 -3.92
N VAL A 435 4.96 16.58 -3.44
CA VAL A 435 6.29 16.86 -4.01
C VAL A 435 7.21 15.65 -3.90
N ALA A 436 7.16 14.91 -2.79
CA ALA A 436 7.95 13.68 -2.62
C ALA A 436 7.61 12.62 -3.67
N TYR A 437 6.32 12.33 -3.84
CA TYR A 437 5.88 11.38 -4.86
C TYR A 437 6.16 11.89 -6.29
N ALA A 438 6.01 13.20 -6.53
CA ALA A 438 6.35 13.81 -7.81
C ALA A 438 7.85 13.64 -8.13
N THR A 439 8.72 13.92 -7.16
CA THR A 439 10.17 13.74 -7.31
C THR A 439 10.52 12.30 -7.64
N ALA A 440 10.01 11.33 -6.88
CA ALA A 440 10.24 9.91 -7.14
C ALA A 440 9.74 9.49 -8.53
N ALA A 441 8.51 9.88 -8.91
CA ALA A 441 7.92 9.56 -10.21
C ALA A 441 8.71 10.16 -11.37
N ILE A 442 9.13 11.42 -11.28
CA ILE A 442 9.89 12.11 -12.32
C ILE A 442 11.27 11.45 -12.48
N LEU A 443 11.97 11.17 -11.39
CA LEU A 443 13.26 10.49 -11.44
C LEU A 443 13.14 9.08 -12.02
N ASP A 444 12.13 8.31 -11.61
CA ASP A 444 11.85 6.99 -12.17
C ASP A 444 11.56 7.06 -13.67
N LEU A 445 10.76 8.03 -14.12
CA LEU A 445 10.42 8.23 -15.53
C LEU A 445 11.66 8.58 -16.37
N ILE A 446 12.50 9.48 -15.87
CA ILE A 446 13.76 9.87 -16.54
C ILE A 446 14.70 8.67 -16.66
N LEU A 447 14.90 7.91 -15.57
CA LEU A 447 15.79 6.77 -15.57
C LEU A 447 15.23 5.61 -16.40
N LEU A 448 13.93 5.35 -16.33
CA LEU A 448 13.27 4.37 -17.19
C LEU A 448 13.43 4.72 -18.68
N SER A 449 13.25 6.00 -19.04
CA SER A 449 13.40 6.45 -20.43
C SER A 449 14.83 6.23 -20.96
N LYS A 450 15.84 6.44 -20.10
CA LYS A 450 17.26 6.20 -20.42
C LYS A 450 17.56 4.70 -20.55
N VAL A 451 17.11 3.89 -19.60
CA VAL A 451 17.37 2.43 -19.58
C VAL A 451 16.71 1.73 -20.75
N ALA A 452 15.44 2.03 -21.02
CA ALA A 452 14.68 1.40 -22.08
C ALA A 452 14.84 2.10 -23.45
N LYS A 453 15.54 3.25 -23.50
CA LYS A 453 15.74 4.08 -24.71
C LYS A 453 14.44 4.41 -25.42
N ILE A 454 13.45 4.93 -24.65
CA ILE A 454 12.11 5.26 -25.14
C ILE A 454 12.02 6.77 -25.39
N LYS A 455 11.40 7.12 -26.54
CA LYS A 455 10.85 8.45 -26.78
C LYS A 455 9.34 8.35 -26.58
N PHE A 456 8.81 9.04 -25.57
CA PHE A 456 7.39 9.02 -25.29
C PHE A 456 6.61 9.91 -26.26
N ASN A 457 5.47 9.42 -26.75
CA ASN A 457 4.50 10.26 -27.42
C ASN A 457 3.68 11.02 -26.36
N TYR A 458 4.17 12.20 -25.96
CA TYR A 458 3.56 13.01 -24.91
C TYR A 458 2.09 13.36 -25.19
N ARG A 459 1.72 13.51 -26.47
CA ARG A 459 0.34 13.86 -26.86
C ARG A 459 -0.64 12.74 -26.48
N ASP A 460 -0.33 11.51 -26.83
CA ASP A 460 -1.24 10.38 -26.63
C ASP A 460 -1.17 9.82 -25.21
N ILE A 461 -0.01 9.92 -24.56
CA ILE A 461 0.20 9.37 -23.21
C ILE A 461 -0.27 10.35 -22.12
N PHE A 462 -0.02 11.66 -22.28
CA PHE A 462 -0.26 12.66 -21.22
C PHE A 462 -1.37 13.65 -21.59
N ILE A 463 -1.31 14.27 -22.78
CA ILE A 463 -2.18 15.42 -23.10
C ILE A 463 -3.63 14.98 -23.28
N LYS A 464 -3.92 13.94 -24.06
CA LYS A 464 -5.29 13.48 -24.30
C LYS A 464 -5.99 13.01 -23.02
N PRO A 465 -5.37 12.13 -22.17
CA PRO A 465 -5.97 11.76 -20.89
C PRO A 465 -6.21 12.96 -19.97
N LEU A 466 -5.28 13.93 -19.96
CA LEU A 466 -5.39 15.14 -19.14
C LEU A 466 -6.59 15.99 -19.58
N ILE A 467 -6.76 16.23 -20.88
CA ILE A 467 -7.91 16.98 -21.40
C ILE A 467 -9.22 16.29 -21.04
N SER A 468 -9.29 14.96 -21.18
CA SER A 468 -10.48 14.18 -20.81
C SER A 468 -10.80 14.28 -19.31
N ALA A 469 -9.77 14.23 -18.45
CA ALA A 469 -9.95 14.34 -17.00
C ALA A 469 -10.33 15.77 -16.57
N LEU A 470 -9.79 16.81 -17.21
CA LEU A 470 -10.20 18.21 -16.99
C LEU A 470 -11.64 18.46 -17.43
N GLY A 471 -12.03 17.95 -18.60
CA GLY A 471 -13.42 18.03 -19.07
C GLY A 471 -14.38 17.34 -18.11
N MET A 472 -14.02 16.14 -17.62
CA MET A 472 -14.76 15.45 -16.56
C MET A 472 -14.89 16.32 -15.30
N ALA A 473 -13.81 16.94 -14.85
CA ALA A 473 -13.81 17.78 -13.65
C ALA A 473 -14.79 18.95 -13.75
N ILE A 474 -14.82 19.59 -14.92
CA ILE A 474 -15.76 20.68 -15.22
C ILE A 474 -17.20 20.17 -15.13
N ILE A 475 -17.51 19.05 -15.80
CA ILE A 475 -18.85 18.45 -15.79
C ILE A 475 -19.26 18.08 -14.35
N VAL A 476 -18.36 17.46 -13.58
CA VAL A 476 -18.59 17.10 -12.18
C VAL A 476 -18.87 18.34 -11.32
N ARG A 477 -18.13 19.42 -11.51
CA ARG A 477 -18.32 20.68 -10.77
C ARG A 477 -19.70 21.27 -11.00
N PHE A 478 -20.13 21.33 -12.26
CA PHE A 478 -21.44 21.87 -12.62
C PHE A 478 -22.58 20.94 -12.18
N SER A 479 -22.46 19.63 -12.42
CA SER A 479 -23.47 18.65 -12.03
C SER A 479 -23.67 18.63 -10.52
N TYR A 480 -22.59 18.69 -9.72
CA TYR A 480 -22.70 18.77 -8.27
C TYR A 480 -23.41 20.05 -7.81
N GLY A 481 -23.04 21.22 -8.37
CA GLY A 481 -23.68 22.50 -8.03
C GLY A 481 -25.17 22.54 -8.39
N PHE A 482 -25.56 21.91 -9.49
CA PHE A 482 -26.96 21.78 -9.90
C PHE A 482 -27.74 20.79 -9.01
N LEU A 483 -27.22 19.60 -8.82
CA LEU A 483 -27.85 18.55 -8.01
C LEU A 483 -27.99 18.94 -6.55
N LEU A 484 -27.02 19.68 -6.00
CA LEU A 484 -27.05 20.14 -4.62
C LEU A 484 -28.30 20.98 -4.29
N LYS A 485 -28.80 21.73 -5.28
CA LYS A 485 -30.00 22.57 -5.12
C LYS A 485 -31.31 21.74 -5.11
N ILE A 486 -31.28 20.50 -5.61
CA ILE A 486 -32.48 19.68 -5.84
C ILE A 486 -32.61 18.56 -4.82
N ILE A 487 -31.53 17.81 -4.53
CA ILE A 487 -31.61 16.51 -3.84
C ILE A 487 -30.75 16.38 -2.58
N GLY A 488 -30.11 17.48 -2.14
CA GLY A 488 -29.26 17.48 -0.95
C GLY A 488 -27.85 16.90 -1.17
N GLY A 489 -26.94 17.20 -0.23
CA GLY A 489 -25.50 17.09 -0.47
C GLY A 489 -24.95 15.68 -0.70
N ARG A 490 -25.42 14.67 0.04
CA ARG A 490 -24.85 13.30 -0.06
C ARG A 490 -25.22 12.59 -1.34
N LEU A 491 -26.49 12.63 -1.72
CA LEU A 491 -26.98 12.05 -2.97
C LEU A 491 -26.37 12.78 -4.16
N SER A 492 -26.27 14.11 -4.10
CA SER A 492 -25.60 14.92 -5.12
C SER A 492 -24.15 14.48 -5.33
N THR A 493 -23.43 14.16 -4.25
CA THR A 493 -22.05 13.68 -4.34
C THR A 493 -21.97 12.33 -5.08
N ILE A 494 -22.81 11.35 -4.70
CA ILE A 494 -22.83 10.02 -5.32
C ILE A 494 -23.17 10.12 -6.80
N LEU A 495 -24.23 10.86 -7.13
CA LEU A 495 -24.67 11.03 -8.53
C LEU A 495 -23.62 11.78 -9.36
N SER A 496 -22.99 12.81 -8.80
CA SER A 496 -21.91 13.54 -9.49
C SER A 496 -20.68 12.67 -9.76
N ILE A 497 -20.34 11.74 -8.87
CA ILE A 497 -19.28 10.74 -9.11
C ILE A 497 -19.69 9.83 -10.27
N GLY A 498 -20.94 9.36 -10.32
CA GLY A 498 -21.47 8.54 -11.41
C GLY A 498 -21.46 9.27 -12.75
N ILE A 499 -21.97 10.51 -12.77
CA ILE A 499 -21.96 11.38 -13.97
C ILE A 499 -20.52 11.63 -14.42
N GLY A 500 -19.60 11.89 -13.47
CA GLY A 500 -18.19 12.07 -13.77
C GLY A 500 -17.56 10.86 -14.45
N GLY A 501 -17.83 9.65 -13.93
CA GLY A 501 -17.35 8.41 -14.53
C GLY A 501 -17.86 8.22 -15.98
N LEU A 502 -19.14 8.44 -16.20
CA LEU A 502 -19.73 8.36 -17.55
C LEU A 502 -19.16 9.43 -18.49
N ALA A 503 -19.09 10.67 -18.03
CA ALA A 503 -18.53 11.77 -18.82
C ALA A 503 -17.05 11.51 -19.17
N TYR A 504 -16.27 10.96 -18.25
CA TYR A 504 -14.88 10.60 -18.50
C TYR A 504 -14.74 9.56 -19.61
N VAL A 505 -15.52 8.48 -19.54
CA VAL A 505 -15.51 7.43 -20.59
C VAL A 505 -15.88 8.03 -21.95
N ILE A 506 -16.91 8.88 -22.02
CA ILE A 506 -17.31 9.55 -23.26
C ILE A 506 -16.18 10.43 -23.79
N LEU A 507 -15.55 11.23 -22.92
CA LEU A 507 -14.45 12.10 -23.31
C LEU A 507 -13.22 11.32 -23.78
N LEU A 508 -12.91 10.18 -23.18
CA LEU A 508 -11.84 9.30 -23.65
C LEU A 508 -12.08 8.76 -25.07
N ILE A 509 -13.33 8.45 -25.38
CA ILE A 509 -13.74 8.00 -26.72
C ILE A 509 -13.64 9.16 -27.71
N VAL A 510 -14.19 10.33 -27.38
CA VAL A 510 -14.20 11.53 -28.26
C VAL A 510 -12.77 12.02 -28.54
N THR A 511 -11.88 11.99 -27.56
CA THR A 511 -10.48 12.41 -27.74
C THR A 511 -9.63 11.35 -28.44
N GLY A 512 -10.17 10.15 -28.68
CA GLY A 512 -9.43 9.03 -29.26
C GLY A 512 -8.22 8.64 -28.39
N THR A 513 -8.43 8.61 -27.07
CA THR A 513 -7.37 8.29 -26.10
C THR A 513 -7.21 6.79 -25.93
N ILE A 514 -8.29 6.02 -26.03
CA ILE A 514 -8.30 4.56 -25.92
C ILE A 514 -7.84 3.94 -27.24
N THR A 515 -6.83 3.07 -27.19
CA THR A 515 -6.34 2.33 -28.37
C THR A 515 -6.70 0.85 -28.25
N GLU A 516 -6.66 0.12 -29.39
CA GLU A 516 -6.86 -1.34 -29.40
C GLU A 516 -5.86 -2.08 -28.47
N GLU A 517 -4.64 -1.56 -28.35
CA GLU A 517 -3.63 -2.13 -27.45
C GLU A 517 -4.05 -2.04 -25.99
N ASP A 518 -4.68 -0.93 -25.59
CA ASP A 518 -5.14 -0.74 -24.20
C ASP A 518 -6.24 -1.72 -23.83
N ILE A 519 -7.11 -2.02 -24.78
CA ILE A 519 -8.24 -2.95 -24.60
C ILE A 519 -7.74 -4.38 -24.33
N LYS A 520 -6.60 -4.78 -24.89
CA LYS A 520 -6.00 -6.10 -24.67
C LYS A 520 -5.52 -6.31 -23.22
N PHE A 521 -5.21 -5.23 -22.50
CA PHE A 521 -4.83 -5.30 -21.08
C PHE A 521 -6.03 -5.35 -20.12
N ILE A 522 -7.25 -5.10 -20.61
CA ILE A 522 -8.48 -5.18 -19.80
C ILE A 522 -9.00 -6.62 -19.79
N PRO A 523 -9.29 -7.23 -18.62
CA PRO A 523 -9.92 -8.54 -18.57
C PRO A 523 -11.23 -8.56 -19.39
N LYS A 524 -11.35 -9.48 -20.35
CA LYS A 524 -12.45 -9.55 -21.34
C LYS A 524 -12.51 -8.38 -22.33
N GLY A 525 -11.42 -7.63 -22.50
CA GLY A 525 -11.34 -6.47 -23.41
C GLY A 525 -11.67 -6.78 -24.86
N GLU A 526 -11.46 -8.02 -25.34
CA GLU A 526 -11.82 -8.44 -26.70
C GLU A 526 -13.33 -8.29 -27.01
N ARG A 527 -14.21 -8.42 -26.01
CA ARG A 527 -15.64 -8.15 -26.20
C ARG A 527 -15.91 -6.67 -26.30
N LEU A 528 -15.26 -5.87 -25.45
CA LEU A 528 -15.36 -4.41 -25.46
C LEU A 528 -14.79 -3.84 -26.77
N GLY A 529 -13.65 -4.35 -27.24
CA GLY A 529 -13.03 -3.99 -28.50
C GLY A 529 -13.97 -4.17 -29.68
N ARG A 530 -14.61 -5.35 -29.79
CA ARG A 530 -15.59 -5.63 -30.85
C ARG A 530 -16.80 -4.69 -30.83
N TYR A 531 -17.27 -4.24 -29.65
CA TYR A 531 -18.34 -3.25 -29.56
C TYR A 531 -17.89 -1.86 -30.01
N LEU A 532 -16.69 -1.43 -29.57
CA LEU A 532 -16.16 -0.10 -29.92
C LEU A 532 -15.76 -0.02 -31.40
N ASP A 533 -15.23 -1.11 -31.97
CA ASP A 533 -14.95 -1.21 -33.41
C ASP A 533 -16.22 -1.10 -34.26
N LYS A 534 -17.33 -1.75 -33.85
CA LYS A 534 -18.62 -1.67 -34.52
C LYS A 534 -19.12 -0.24 -34.62
N PHE A 535 -18.76 0.62 -33.69
CA PHE A 535 -19.13 2.05 -33.69
C PHE A 535 -18.01 2.97 -34.24
N LYS A 536 -16.93 2.41 -34.82
CA LYS A 536 -15.76 3.17 -35.33
C LYS A 536 -15.16 4.13 -34.28
N LEU A 537 -15.20 3.75 -33.01
CA LEU A 537 -14.78 4.55 -31.89
C LEU A 537 -13.33 4.26 -31.45
N LEU A 538 -12.70 3.25 -32.07
CA LEU A 538 -11.28 2.90 -31.87
C LEU A 538 -10.43 3.51 -33.00
N LYS A 539 -9.31 4.08 -32.63
CA LYS A 539 -8.24 4.50 -33.54
C LYS A 539 -7.02 3.62 -33.38
#